data_4b9aa8bb9923263e546c77e0749bee5b
#
_entry.id   4b9aa8bb9923263e546c77e0749bee5b
#
_cell.length_a   1.000
_cell.length_b   1.000
_cell.length_c   1.000
_cell.angle_alpha   90.00
_cell.angle_beta   90.00
_cell.angle_gamma   90.00
#
_symmetry.space_group_name_H-M   'P 1'
#
loop_
_entity.id
_entity.type
_entity.pdbx_description
1 polymer ?
#
loop_
_entity_poly.entity_id
_entity_poly.type
_entity_poly.pdbx_seq_one_letter_code
_entity_poly.pdbx_strand_id
1 'polypeptide(L)'
;KAEMARLNSPPDTINKEQLLFGINQGAVYEDIRIEHAKAISEMDLDGYAVGGLAVGETHEEMYRILDAVVPYLPQNKPTYLMGVGTPANILEGVERGIDFFDCVYPSRNGRHGHVYTNHGKMNLFNAKYELDTRPIEEGCQCPACQHYSRAYIRHLLKAKEMLGMRLCVLHNLYFYNPVSYTHLTLPTT
;
A
#
# COMPACT_ATOMS: atom_id res chain seq x y z
N LYS A 1 -2.22 -27.99 3.79
CA LYS A 1 -2.07 -28.96 4.92
C LYS A 1 -0.63 -29.39 5.12
N ALA A 2 0.11 -29.79 4.07
CA ALA A 2 1.52 -30.20 4.18
C ALA A 2 2.41 -29.05 4.67
N GLU A 3 2.18 -27.83 4.19
CA GLU A 3 2.92 -26.63 4.61
C GLU A 3 2.63 -26.25 6.07
N MET A 4 1.38 -26.29 6.48
CA MET A 4 0.99 -26.07 7.87
C MET A 4 1.57 -27.14 8.81
N ALA A 5 1.57 -28.41 8.39
CA ALA A 5 2.21 -29.48 9.15
C ALA A 5 3.71 -29.23 9.34
N ARG A 6 4.39 -28.70 8.30
CA ARG A 6 5.80 -28.32 8.35
C ARG A 6 6.06 -27.18 9.34
N LEU A 7 5.21 -26.13 9.33
CA LEU A 7 5.34 -24.97 10.22
C LEU A 7 5.07 -25.34 11.70
N ASN A 8 4.16 -26.27 11.92
CA ASN A 8 3.80 -26.75 13.27
C ASN A 8 4.68 -27.90 13.78
N SER A 9 5.67 -28.34 13.00
CA SER A 9 6.55 -29.45 13.37
C SER A 9 7.85 -28.95 14.00
N PRO A 10 8.03 -28.94 15.34
CA PRO A 10 9.33 -28.82 15.95
C PRO A 10 10.15 -30.09 15.62
N PRO A 11 11.44 -30.02 15.40
CA PRO A 11 12.39 -28.92 15.62
C PRO A 11 12.73 -28.08 14.37
N ASP A 12 12.07 -28.32 13.23
CA ASP A 12 12.49 -27.80 11.92
C ASP A 12 12.13 -26.32 11.69
N THR A 13 11.36 -25.71 12.56
CA THR A 13 11.00 -24.29 12.47
C THR A 13 12.10 -23.43 13.07
N ILE A 14 12.86 -22.73 12.21
CA ILE A 14 13.94 -21.83 12.60
C ILE A 14 13.41 -20.63 13.40
N ASN A 15 12.26 -20.07 12.97
CA ASN A 15 11.58 -18.99 13.68
C ASN A 15 10.19 -19.48 14.14
N LYS A 16 10.03 -19.62 15.45
CA LYS A 16 8.76 -20.08 16.06
C LYS A 16 7.67 -19.01 16.11
N GLU A 17 8.03 -17.76 15.88
CA GLU A 17 7.13 -16.59 15.87
C GLU A 17 6.67 -16.22 14.46
N GLN A 18 7.08 -16.99 13.43
CA GLN A 18 6.65 -16.71 12.06
C GLN A 18 5.15 -16.95 11.89
N LEU A 19 4.50 -16.08 11.12
CA LEU A 19 3.08 -16.13 10.81
C LEU A 19 2.87 -16.69 9.40
N LEU A 20 1.75 -17.38 9.18
CA LEU A 20 1.35 -17.91 7.88
C LEU A 20 0.04 -17.26 7.41
N PHE A 21 0.09 -16.62 6.25
CA PHE A 21 -1.07 -16.01 5.61
C PHE A 21 -1.56 -16.85 4.43
N GLY A 22 -2.86 -17.12 4.38
CA GLY A 22 -3.52 -17.72 3.22
C GLY A 22 -3.81 -16.66 2.16
N ILE A 23 -3.46 -16.91 0.90
CA ILE A 23 -3.65 -15.94 -0.18
C ILE A 23 -4.86 -16.35 -1.02
N ASN A 24 -5.93 -15.56 -1.01
CA ASN A 24 -7.05 -15.68 -1.91
C ASN A 24 -6.63 -15.32 -3.34
N GLN A 25 -6.94 -16.17 -4.30
CA GLN A 25 -6.67 -16.03 -5.72
C GLN A 25 -7.93 -16.33 -6.55
N GLY A 26 -7.98 -15.93 -7.83
CA GLY A 26 -9.10 -16.20 -8.73
C GLY A 26 -9.35 -15.08 -9.75
N ALA A 27 -8.34 -14.24 -10.05
CA ALA A 27 -8.43 -13.10 -10.97
C ALA A 27 -9.63 -12.19 -10.61
N VAL A 28 -10.50 -11.87 -11.57
CA VAL A 28 -11.70 -11.05 -11.39
C VAL A 28 -13.01 -11.88 -11.39
N TYR A 29 -12.90 -13.19 -11.14
CA TYR A 29 -14.05 -14.11 -11.11
C TYR A 29 -14.53 -14.29 -9.67
N GLU A 30 -15.69 -13.71 -9.35
CA GLU A 30 -16.25 -13.69 -7.99
C GLU A 30 -16.52 -15.08 -7.43
N ASP A 31 -17.14 -15.96 -8.22
CA ASP A 31 -17.49 -17.32 -7.84
C ASP A 31 -16.25 -18.14 -7.41
N ILE A 32 -15.20 -18.10 -8.22
CA ILE A 32 -13.93 -18.77 -7.92
C ILE A 32 -13.28 -18.19 -6.66
N ARG A 33 -13.31 -16.86 -6.52
CA ARG A 33 -12.74 -16.17 -5.37
C ARG A 33 -13.48 -16.48 -4.07
N ILE A 34 -14.82 -16.49 -4.12
CA ILE A 34 -15.66 -16.83 -2.95
C ILE A 34 -15.43 -18.28 -2.54
N GLU A 35 -15.42 -19.22 -3.48
CA GLU A 35 -15.13 -20.63 -3.20
C GLU A 35 -13.76 -20.79 -2.54
N HIS A 36 -12.73 -20.14 -3.11
CA HIS A 36 -11.37 -20.17 -2.57
C HIS A 36 -11.27 -19.50 -1.20
N ALA A 37 -11.96 -18.35 -0.97
CA ALA A 37 -11.98 -17.68 0.32
C ALA A 37 -12.54 -18.58 1.42
N LYS A 38 -13.66 -19.25 1.17
CA LYS A 38 -14.26 -20.23 2.09
C LYS A 38 -13.29 -21.36 2.41
N ALA A 39 -12.65 -21.92 1.37
CA ALA A 39 -11.72 -23.04 1.55
C ALA A 39 -10.47 -22.67 2.37
N ILE A 40 -9.88 -21.49 2.16
CA ILE A 40 -8.72 -21.06 2.97
C ILE A 40 -9.11 -20.65 4.38
N SER A 41 -10.32 -20.10 4.58
CA SER A 41 -10.81 -19.71 5.91
C SER A 41 -10.98 -20.90 6.86
N GLU A 42 -11.26 -22.09 6.34
CA GLU A 42 -11.32 -23.31 7.11
C GLU A 42 -9.96 -23.81 7.63
N MET A 43 -8.85 -23.22 7.14
CA MET A 43 -7.50 -23.65 7.51
C MET A 43 -6.99 -23.06 8.83
N ASP A 44 -7.71 -22.13 9.45
CA ASP A 44 -7.34 -21.40 10.67
C ASP A 44 -5.90 -20.88 10.65
N LEU A 45 -5.60 -20.03 9.67
CA LEU A 45 -4.29 -19.40 9.49
C LEU A 45 -4.14 -18.16 10.38
N ASP A 46 -2.91 -17.63 10.49
CA ASP A 46 -2.62 -16.42 11.27
C ASP A 46 -3.22 -15.15 10.64
N GLY A 47 -3.42 -15.14 9.32
CA GLY A 47 -4.05 -14.06 8.59
C GLY A 47 -4.39 -14.47 7.16
N TYR A 48 -5.00 -13.56 6.42
CA TYR A 48 -5.46 -13.81 5.06
C TYR A 48 -5.05 -12.66 4.16
N ALA A 49 -4.77 -12.97 2.90
CA ALA A 49 -4.43 -11.97 1.89
C ALA A 49 -5.33 -12.11 0.67
N VAL A 50 -5.59 -10.98 0.00
CA VAL A 50 -6.20 -10.94 -1.32
C VAL A 50 -5.10 -10.59 -2.31
N GLY A 51 -4.73 -11.57 -3.13
CA GLY A 51 -3.69 -11.44 -4.15
C GLY A 51 -4.23 -11.45 -5.57
N GLY A 52 -3.37 -11.23 -6.56
CA GLY A 52 -3.75 -11.28 -7.99
C GLY A 52 -4.73 -10.20 -8.43
N LEU A 53 -4.72 -9.05 -7.74
CA LEU A 53 -5.35 -7.80 -8.12
C LEU A 53 -4.27 -6.73 -8.36
N ALA A 54 -4.65 -5.56 -8.91
CA ALA A 54 -3.73 -4.49 -9.31
C ALA A 54 -2.70 -4.92 -10.40
N VAL A 55 -3.12 -5.82 -11.28
CA VAL A 55 -2.32 -6.37 -12.39
C VAL A 55 -2.86 -6.02 -13.78
N GLY A 56 -3.86 -5.13 -13.86
CA GLY A 56 -4.42 -4.63 -15.13
C GLY A 56 -5.92 -4.43 -15.15
N GLU A 57 -6.65 -4.90 -14.13
CA GLU A 57 -8.07 -4.61 -13.95
C GLU A 57 -8.32 -3.16 -13.56
N THR A 58 -9.55 -2.69 -13.71
CA THR A 58 -9.98 -1.36 -13.26
C THR A 58 -10.08 -1.31 -11.72
N HIS A 59 -10.07 -0.10 -11.15
CA HIS A 59 -10.27 0.07 -9.71
C HIS A 59 -11.66 -0.43 -9.29
N GLU A 60 -12.69 -0.19 -10.10
CA GLU A 60 -14.05 -0.65 -9.86
C GLU A 60 -14.13 -2.17 -9.80
N GLU A 61 -13.43 -2.88 -10.70
CA GLU A 61 -13.34 -4.34 -10.67
C GLU A 61 -12.64 -4.84 -9.42
N MET A 62 -11.55 -4.20 -9.03
CA MET A 62 -10.83 -4.52 -7.79
C MET A 62 -11.75 -4.36 -6.57
N TYR A 63 -12.47 -3.23 -6.45
CA TYR A 63 -13.37 -2.98 -5.33
C TYR A 63 -14.53 -3.97 -5.30
N ARG A 64 -15.12 -4.29 -6.46
CA ARG A 64 -16.16 -5.30 -6.59
C ARG A 64 -15.69 -6.67 -6.08
N ILE A 65 -14.46 -7.05 -6.40
CA ILE A 65 -13.87 -8.30 -5.91
C ILE A 65 -13.63 -8.25 -4.40
N LEU A 66 -13.19 -7.13 -3.85
CA LEU A 66 -13.04 -6.99 -2.40
C LEU A 66 -14.39 -7.12 -1.68
N ASP A 67 -15.44 -6.45 -2.18
CA ASP A 67 -16.80 -6.54 -1.66
C ASP A 67 -17.32 -7.98 -1.68
N ALA A 68 -16.97 -8.76 -2.72
CA ALA A 68 -17.38 -10.15 -2.86
C ALA A 68 -16.59 -11.11 -1.95
N VAL A 69 -15.34 -10.84 -1.64
CA VAL A 69 -14.41 -11.79 -0.98
C VAL A 69 -14.28 -11.55 0.52
N VAL A 70 -14.09 -10.30 0.93
CA VAL A 70 -13.75 -9.96 2.33
C VAL A 70 -14.79 -10.48 3.35
N PRO A 71 -16.11 -10.48 3.06
CA PRO A 71 -17.10 -11.04 3.97
C PRO A 71 -16.94 -12.54 4.29
N TYR A 72 -16.20 -13.28 3.46
CA TYR A 72 -15.92 -14.71 3.66
C TYR A 72 -14.59 -14.98 4.35
N LEU A 73 -13.78 -13.95 4.61
CA LEU A 73 -12.56 -14.06 5.39
C LEU A 73 -12.84 -13.86 6.88
N PRO A 74 -12.11 -14.52 7.79
CA PRO A 74 -12.31 -14.40 9.23
C PRO A 74 -12.07 -12.96 9.73
N GLN A 75 -13.08 -12.33 10.30
CA GLN A 75 -13.06 -10.94 10.77
C GLN A 75 -12.16 -10.72 12.01
N ASN A 76 -11.76 -11.76 12.70
CA ASN A 76 -10.86 -11.72 13.85
C ASN A 76 -9.39 -11.99 13.48
N LYS A 77 -9.08 -12.05 12.20
CA LYS A 77 -7.73 -12.24 11.66
C LYS A 77 -7.37 -11.08 10.72
N PRO A 78 -6.10 -10.69 10.66
CA PRO A 78 -5.68 -9.59 9.78
C PRO A 78 -5.85 -9.94 8.30
N THR A 79 -6.32 -8.97 7.52
CA THR A 79 -6.51 -9.09 6.07
C THR A 79 -5.55 -8.16 5.33
N TYR A 80 -4.83 -8.72 4.37
CA TYR A 80 -3.79 -8.05 3.60
C TYR A 80 -4.15 -7.95 2.11
N LEU A 81 -4.16 -6.73 1.55
CA LEU A 81 -4.34 -6.53 0.10
C LEU A 81 -2.98 -6.31 -0.56
N MET A 82 -2.60 -7.25 -1.41
CA MET A 82 -1.26 -7.31 -2.01
C MET A 82 -1.11 -6.35 -3.20
N GLY A 83 -0.01 -5.60 -3.23
CA GLY A 83 0.39 -4.78 -4.37
C GLY A 83 -0.40 -3.49 -4.56
N VAL A 84 -1.24 -3.10 -3.62
CA VAL A 84 -2.12 -1.92 -3.69
C VAL A 84 -1.70 -0.88 -2.64
N GLY A 85 -1.64 0.42 -2.92
CA GLY A 85 -2.11 1.10 -4.11
C GLY A 85 -1.89 2.61 -4.03
N THR A 86 -2.71 3.36 -4.72
CA THR A 86 -2.80 4.81 -4.56
C THR A 86 -3.40 5.16 -3.20
N PRO A 87 -3.26 6.41 -2.70
CA PRO A 87 -3.93 6.83 -1.46
C PRO A 87 -5.44 6.51 -1.46
N ALA A 88 -6.13 6.76 -2.57
CA ALA A 88 -7.56 6.45 -2.70
C ALA A 88 -7.84 4.94 -2.59
N ASN A 89 -7.01 4.09 -3.24
CA ASN A 89 -7.19 2.64 -3.14
C ASN A 89 -6.98 2.11 -1.72
N ILE A 90 -6.08 2.73 -0.94
CA ILE A 90 -5.87 2.37 0.46
C ILE A 90 -7.12 2.69 1.28
N LEU A 91 -7.70 3.89 1.11
CA LEU A 91 -8.93 4.29 1.80
C LEU A 91 -10.09 3.35 1.48
N GLU A 92 -10.32 3.09 0.20
CA GLU A 92 -11.34 2.14 -0.28
C GLU A 92 -11.12 0.72 0.22
N GLY A 93 -9.85 0.30 0.35
CA GLY A 93 -9.49 -1.00 0.92
C GLY A 93 -9.80 -1.07 2.43
N VAL A 94 -9.43 -0.03 3.20
CA VAL A 94 -9.72 0.05 4.64
C VAL A 94 -11.23 0.03 4.91
N GLU A 95 -12.01 0.79 4.12
CA GLU A 95 -13.49 0.80 4.22
C GLU A 95 -14.09 -0.60 4.02
N ARG A 96 -13.41 -1.46 3.24
CA ARG A 96 -13.81 -2.85 2.99
C ARG A 96 -13.21 -3.88 3.94
N GLY A 97 -12.49 -3.44 4.98
CA GLY A 97 -11.94 -4.32 6.02
C GLY A 97 -10.55 -4.87 5.71
N ILE A 98 -9.74 -4.17 4.92
CA ILE A 98 -8.33 -4.49 4.70
C ILE A 98 -7.48 -3.79 5.77
N ASP A 99 -6.57 -4.54 6.41
CA ASP A 99 -5.68 -4.06 7.47
C ASP A 99 -4.28 -3.71 6.98
N PHE A 100 -3.75 -4.43 5.97
CA PHE A 100 -2.38 -4.28 5.49
C PHE A 100 -2.31 -4.06 3.99
N PHE A 101 -1.30 -3.28 3.59
CA PHE A 101 -1.01 -2.99 2.18
C PHE A 101 0.50 -3.02 1.95
N ASP A 102 0.92 -3.44 0.76
CA ASP A 102 2.22 -3.10 0.21
C ASP A 102 2.05 -2.40 -1.12
N CYS A 103 2.90 -1.46 -1.42
CA CYS A 103 2.80 -0.75 -2.70
C CYS A 103 4.13 -0.16 -3.16
N VAL A 104 4.42 -0.33 -4.44
CA VAL A 104 5.58 0.32 -5.08
C VAL A 104 5.31 1.79 -5.45
N TYR A 105 4.06 2.25 -5.45
CA TYR A 105 3.67 3.57 -5.96
C TYR A 105 4.41 4.74 -5.30
N PRO A 106 4.54 4.82 -3.95
CA PRO A 106 5.24 5.93 -3.33
C PRO A 106 6.67 6.05 -3.81
N SER A 107 7.41 4.95 -3.82
CA SER A 107 8.81 4.93 -4.22
C SER A 107 8.98 5.04 -5.74
N ARG A 108 8.17 4.32 -6.54
CA ARG A 108 8.22 4.39 -8.00
C ARG A 108 7.92 5.82 -8.48
N ASN A 109 6.83 6.43 -8.02
CA ASN A 109 6.47 7.80 -8.39
C ASN A 109 7.53 8.81 -7.92
N GLY A 110 8.05 8.68 -6.70
CA GLY A 110 9.11 9.52 -6.17
C GLY A 110 10.37 9.50 -7.03
N ARG A 111 10.82 8.32 -7.47
CA ARG A 111 11.96 8.20 -8.39
C ARG A 111 11.75 8.90 -9.72
N HIS A 112 10.50 9.10 -10.14
CA HIS A 112 10.14 9.83 -11.36
C HIS A 112 9.72 11.28 -11.09
N GLY A 113 10.07 11.83 -9.91
CA GLY A 113 9.78 13.22 -9.54
C GLY A 113 8.30 13.53 -9.30
N HIS A 114 7.47 12.50 -9.16
CA HIS A 114 6.07 12.66 -8.80
C HIS A 114 5.90 12.52 -7.29
N VAL A 115 5.31 13.54 -6.66
CA VAL A 115 5.07 13.58 -5.22
C VAL A 115 3.59 13.77 -4.92
N TYR A 116 3.14 13.24 -3.80
CA TYR A 116 1.77 13.34 -3.33
C TYR A 116 1.65 14.45 -2.28
N THR A 117 0.58 15.20 -2.34
CA THR A 117 0.26 16.27 -1.37
C THR A 117 -1.23 16.23 -1.07
N ASN A 118 -1.68 16.92 0.00
CA ASN A 118 -3.10 17.10 0.32
C ASN A 118 -3.89 17.84 -0.78
N HIS A 119 -3.18 18.47 -1.72
CA HIS A 119 -3.75 19.16 -2.88
C HIS A 119 -3.64 18.35 -4.19
N GLY A 120 -3.25 17.08 -4.09
CA GLY A 120 -3.09 16.19 -5.23
C GLY A 120 -1.64 15.90 -5.61
N LYS A 121 -1.48 15.23 -6.74
CA LYS A 121 -0.17 14.77 -7.24
C LYS A 121 0.55 15.90 -7.99
N MET A 122 1.83 16.11 -7.67
CA MET A 122 2.71 17.09 -8.33
C MET A 122 3.81 16.38 -9.11
N ASN A 123 4.20 16.96 -10.26
CA ASN A 123 5.41 16.55 -11.00
C ASN A 123 6.46 17.64 -10.86
N LEU A 124 7.50 17.39 -10.08
CA LEU A 124 8.56 18.36 -9.79
C LEU A 124 9.47 18.65 -10.99
N PHE A 125 9.39 17.89 -12.10
CA PHE A 125 10.07 18.25 -13.35
C PHE A 125 9.45 19.47 -14.05
N ASN A 126 8.22 19.88 -13.70
CA ASN A 126 7.55 21.00 -14.33
C ASN A 126 8.33 22.32 -14.13
N ALA A 127 8.39 23.13 -15.19
CA ALA A 127 9.11 24.40 -15.19
C ALA A 127 8.64 25.39 -14.13
N LYS A 128 7.35 25.36 -13.77
CA LYS A 128 6.76 26.23 -12.73
C LYS A 128 7.44 26.13 -11.36
N TYR A 129 8.20 25.05 -11.10
CA TYR A 129 8.92 24.85 -9.84
C TYR A 129 10.39 25.27 -9.89
N GLU A 130 10.86 25.87 -10.99
CA GLU A 130 12.26 26.19 -11.20
C GLU A 130 12.82 27.19 -10.17
N LEU A 131 12.00 28.16 -9.80
CA LEU A 131 12.34 29.18 -8.80
C LEU A 131 11.45 29.10 -7.55
N ASP A 132 10.72 28.00 -7.36
CA ASP A 132 9.80 27.83 -6.24
C ASP A 132 10.58 27.44 -4.97
N THR A 133 10.77 28.39 -4.06
CA THR A 133 11.50 28.23 -2.79
C THR A 133 10.70 27.52 -1.69
N ARG A 134 9.41 27.25 -1.93
CA ARG A 134 8.55 26.54 -0.95
C ARG A 134 8.93 25.05 -0.85
N PRO A 135 8.62 24.39 0.27
CA PRO A 135 8.73 22.94 0.40
C PRO A 135 7.75 22.21 -0.54
N ILE A 136 7.89 20.89 -0.70
CA ILE A 136 6.91 20.09 -1.46
C ILE A 136 5.51 20.35 -0.91
N GLU A 137 5.33 20.31 0.41
CA GLU A 137 4.08 20.62 1.07
C GLU A 137 4.33 21.45 2.33
N GLU A 138 3.61 22.56 2.46
CA GLU A 138 3.71 23.44 3.63
C GLU A 138 3.13 22.73 4.87
N GLY A 139 3.81 22.87 6.00
CA GLY A 139 3.44 22.19 7.24
C GLY A 139 3.86 20.73 7.34
N CYS A 140 4.33 20.11 6.25
CA CYS A 140 4.82 18.72 6.25
C CYS A 140 6.11 18.59 7.07
N GLN A 141 6.15 17.60 7.97
CA GLN A 141 7.29 17.37 8.87
C GLN A 141 8.32 16.38 8.32
N CYS A 142 8.19 15.93 7.08
CA CYS A 142 9.18 15.04 6.49
C CYS A 142 10.53 15.75 6.27
N PRO A 143 11.67 15.04 6.34
CA PRO A 143 12.99 15.65 6.16
C PRO A 143 13.16 16.39 4.82
N ALA A 144 12.46 15.97 3.77
CA ALA A 144 12.53 16.64 2.48
C ALA A 144 11.87 18.04 2.56
N CYS A 145 10.70 18.17 3.15
CA CYS A 145 10.00 19.45 3.29
C CYS A 145 10.65 20.38 4.31
N GLN A 146 11.26 19.83 5.35
CA GLN A 146 11.90 20.65 6.39
C GLN A 146 13.19 21.33 5.92
N HIS A 147 13.89 20.76 4.95
CA HIS A 147 15.24 21.22 4.61
C HIS A 147 15.44 21.62 3.15
N TYR A 148 14.50 21.28 2.25
CA TYR A 148 14.71 21.46 0.81
C TYR A 148 13.48 22.09 0.14
N SER A 149 13.78 23.00 -0.82
CA SER A 149 12.76 23.63 -1.65
C SER A 149 12.41 22.80 -2.90
N ARG A 150 11.25 23.05 -3.48
CA ARG A 150 10.83 22.48 -4.78
C ARG A 150 11.85 22.77 -5.86
N ALA A 151 12.38 24.02 -5.92
CA ALA A 151 13.41 24.43 -6.87
C ALA A 151 14.67 23.59 -6.75
N TYR A 152 15.17 23.37 -5.53
CA TYR A 152 16.37 22.57 -5.29
C TYR A 152 16.16 21.11 -5.67
N ILE A 153 15.05 20.50 -5.23
CA ILE A 153 14.72 19.11 -5.59
C ILE A 153 14.59 18.95 -7.10
N ARG A 154 13.91 19.91 -7.77
CA ARG A 154 13.83 19.93 -9.24
C ARG A 154 15.21 20.02 -9.89
N HIS A 155 16.10 20.88 -9.40
CA HIS A 155 17.47 20.97 -9.88
C HIS A 155 18.19 19.61 -9.81
N LEU A 156 18.13 18.93 -8.65
CA LEU A 156 18.72 17.62 -8.47
C LEU A 156 18.14 16.57 -9.44
N LEU A 157 16.82 16.56 -9.62
CA LEU A 157 16.16 15.66 -10.57
C LEU A 157 16.60 15.92 -12.01
N LYS A 158 16.73 17.20 -12.41
CA LYS A 158 17.21 17.59 -13.74
C LYS A 158 18.68 17.23 -13.96
N ALA A 159 19.50 17.38 -12.92
CA ALA A 159 20.91 16.97 -12.91
C ALA A 159 21.08 15.44 -12.82
N LYS A 160 19.98 14.67 -12.70
CA LYS A 160 19.97 13.21 -12.51
C LYS A 160 20.68 12.76 -11.22
N GLU A 161 20.69 13.62 -10.21
CA GLU A 161 21.25 13.31 -8.90
C GLU A 161 20.30 12.39 -8.09
N MET A 162 20.83 11.31 -7.55
CA MET A 162 20.07 10.33 -6.78
C MET A 162 19.41 10.94 -5.55
N LEU A 163 20.00 11.98 -4.96
CA LEU A 163 19.43 12.70 -3.82
C LEU A 163 18.05 13.26 -4.14
N GLY A 164 17.84 13.81 -5.34
CA GLY A 164 16.52 14.31 -5.75
C GLY A 164 15.44 13.23 -5.72
N MET A 165 15.74 12.04 -6.23
CA MET A 165 14.85 10.89 -6.18
C MET A 165 14.57 10.45 -4.74
N ARG A 166 15.63 10.36 -3.91
CA ARG A 166 15.53 9.99 -2.50
C ARG A 166 14.63 10.94 -1.72
N LEU A 167 14.77 12.25 -1.93
CA LEU A 167 13.94 13.26 -1.25
C LEU A 167 12.45 13.13 -1.63
N CYS A 168 12.16 12.90 -2.92
CA CYS A 168 10.79 12.63 -3.37
C CYS A 168 10.22 11.35 -2.74
N VAL A 169 11.01 10.28 -2.66
CA VAL A 169 10.59 9.01 -2.04
C VAL A 169 10.33 9.18 -0.55
N LEU A 170 11.23 9.87 0.17
CA LEU A 170 11.06 10.16 1.60
C LEU A 170 9.77 10.92 1.87
N HIS A 171 9.48 11.95 1.06
CA HIS A 171 8.25 12.71 1.18
C HIS A 171 7.02 11.82 0.93
N ASN A 172 7.02 11.03 -0.15
CA ASN A 172 5.90 10.16 -0.49
C ASN A 172 5.64 9.11 0.60
N LEU A 173 6.67 8.47 1.13
CA LEU A 173 6.52 7.50 2.23
C LEU A 173 5.96 8.17 3.49
N TYR A 174 6.44 9.38 3.80
CA TYR A 174 5.91 10.15 4.91
C TYR A 174 4.43 10.53 4.70
N PHE A 175 4.05 10.90 3.48
CA PHE A 175 2.67 11.22 3.13
C PHE A 175 1.74 10.00 3.26
N TYR A 176 2.19 8.82 2.85
CA TYR A 176 1.39 7.60 2.94
C TYR A 176 1.17 7.11 4.38
N ASN A 177 2.10 7.40 5.28
CA ASN A 177 2.03 6.93 6.66
C ASN A 177 0.78 7.46 7.41
N PRO A 178 0.47 8.78 7.43
CA PRO A 178 -0.77 9.28 8.02
C PRO A 178 -2.04 8.79 7.32
N VAL A 179 -2.03 8.59 6.00
CA VAL A 179 -3.19 8.06 5.26
C VAL A 179 -3.60 6.71 5.83
N SER A 180 -2.63 5.85 6.16
CA SER A 180 -2.89 4.56 6.79
C SER A 180 -3.36 4.68 8.26
N TYR A 181 -2.83 5.66 9.01
CA TYR A 181 -3.16 5.84 10.44
C TYR A 181 -4.49 6.57 10.68
N THR A 182 -4.87 7.51 9.83
CA THR A 182 -6.04 8.39 10.08
C THR A 182 -7.35 7.61 10.07
N HIS A 183 -7.42 6.49 9.37
CA HIS A 183 -8.63 5.66 9.30
C HIS A 183 -8.70 4.58 10.38
N LEU A 184 -7.57 4.17 10.96
CA LEU A 184 -7.56 3.26 12.12
C LEU A 184 -8.01 3.92 13.43
N THR A 185 -8.09 5.26 13.47
CA THR A 185 -8.44 6.04 14.66
C THR A 185 -9.78 6.75 14.59
N LEU A 186 -10.50 6.71 13.47
CA LEU A 186 -11.85 7.24 13.40
C LEU A 186 -12.83 6.24 14.05
N PRO A 187 -13.63 6.67 15.03
CA PRO A 187 -14.66 5.81 15.60
C PRO A 187 -15.64 5.45 14.47
N THR A 188 -15.83 4.16 14.25
CA THR A 188 -16.94 3.64 13.44
C THR A 188 -18.24 4.06 14.12
N THR A 189 -18.90 5.07 13.56
CA THR A 189 -20.26 5.47 13.96
C THR A 189 -21.27 4.54 13.35
#